data_c20a6496b16210073e5d989239ebb430
#
_entry.id   c20a6496b16210073e5d989239ebb430
#
_cell.length_a   1.000
_cell.length_b   1.000
_cell.length_c   1.000
_cell.angle_alpha   90.00
_cell.angle_beta   90.00
_cell.angle_gamma   90.00
#
_symmetry.space_group_name_H-M   'P 1'
#
loop_
_entity.id
_entity.type
_entity.pdbx_description
1 polymer ?
#
loop_
_entity_poly.entity_id
_entity_poly.type
_entity_poly.pdbx_seq_one_letter_code
_entity_poly.pdbx_strand_id
1 'polypeptide(L)'
;MTQNEKSHEEIADLFKKNGIKNTRQRQRVFDCLTSCNQPVTADAIYDELKKDMTSFETVNLSTVYRVLDIFVKNRLVTKTSFGNDHKAVFELYRMDHRHHLICVKCNEITAIKGCPLKGYEQSLSQSTHFKILEHRLEILGVCPKCQS
;
A
#
# COMPACT_ATOMS: atom_id res chain seq x y z
N MET A 1 -2.68 1.78 29.39
CA MET A 1 -2.65 1.29 28.00
C MET A 1 -2.01 2.34 27.12
N THR A 2 -0.89 2.01 26.56
CA THR A 2 -0.21 2.88 25.60
C THR A 2 -0.93 2.81 24.24
N GLN A 3 -0.81 3.82 23.41
CA GLN A 3 -1.40 3.83 22.05
C GLN A 3 -0.98 2.61 21.21
N ASN A 4 0.16 2.02 21.53
CA ASN A 4 0.70 0.85 20.84
C ASN A 4 -0.07 -0.45 21.16
N GLU A 5 -0.57 -0.62 22.38
CA GLU A 5 -1.32 -1.82 22.80
C GLU A 5 -2.72 -1.88 22.16
N LYS A 6 -3.41 -0.73 22.06
CA LYS A 6 -4.69 -0.65 21.36
C LYS A 6 -4.56 -0.99 19.86
N SER A 7 -3.48 -0.55 19.24
CA SER A 7 -3.19 -0.84 17.85
C SER A 7 -3.01 -2.35 17.60
N HIS A 8 -2.34 -3.07 18.48
CA HIS A 8 -2.11 -4.52 18.34
C HIS A 8 -3.37 -5.36 18.50
N GLU A 9 -4.28 -4.98 19.40
CA GLU A 9 -5.57 -5.67 19.56
C GLU A 9 -6.46 -5.46 18.32
N GLU A 10 -6.51 -4.25 17.80
CA GLU A 10 -7.26 -3.92 16.57
C GLU A 10 -6.74 -4.70 15.35
N ILE A 11 -5.43 -4.84 15.23
CA ILE A 11 -4.80 -5.64 14.17
C ILE A 11 -5.11 -7.12 14.33
N ALA A 12 -5.04 -7.65 15.55
CA ALA A 12 -5.37 -9.04 15.84
C ALA A 12 -6.82 -9.36 15.46
N ASP A 13 -7.76 -8.47 15.78
CA ASP A 13 -9.17 -8.60 15.41
C ASP A 13 -9.38 -8.52 13.91
N LEU A 14 -8.68 -7.62 13.24
CA LEU A 14 -8.71 -7.49 11.78
C LEU A 14 -8.22 -8.78 11.11
N PHE A 15 -7.12 -9.35 11.58
CA PHE A 15 -6.59 -10.60 11.06
C PHE A 15 -7.58 -11.75 11.29
N LYS A 16 -8.16 -11.84 12.48
CA LYS A 16 -9.16 -12.85 12.81
C LYS A 16 -10.38 -12.79 11.89
N LYS A 17 -10.91 -11.60 11.65
CA LYS A 17 -12.05 -11.37 10.74
C LYS A 17 -11.75 -11.83 9.31
N ASN A 18 -10.50 -11.75 8.89
CA ASN A 18 -10.06 -12.12 7.55
C ASN A 18 -9.45 -13.54 7.46
N GLY A 19 -9.54 -14.32 8.54
CA GLY A 19 -9.00 -15.68 8.57
C GLY A 19 -7.47 -15.75 8.52
N ILE A 20 -6.79 -14.67 8.92
CA ILE A 20 -5.33 -14.58 8.92
C ILE A 20 -4.81 -14.93 10.31
N LYS A 21 -3.92 -15.93 10.37
CA LYS A 21 -3.25 -16.28 11.62
C LYS A 21 -2.40 -15.10 12.11
N ASN A 22 -2.63 -14.68 13.35
CA ASN A 22 -1.86 -13.60 13.96
C ASN A 22 -0.47 -14.10 14.36
N THR A 23 0.55 -13.59 13.70
CA THR A 23 1.96 -13.84 14.03
C THR A 23 2.69 -12.53 14.17
N ARG A 24 3.76 -12.52 14.96
CA ARG A 24 4.58 -11.33 15.18
C ARG A 24 5.12 -10.75 13.86
N GLN A 25 5.57 -11.60 12.94
CA GLN A 25 6.04 -11.17 11.63
C GLN A 25 4.96 -10.45 10.83
N ARG A 26 3.74 -10.98 10.82
CA ARG A 26 2.60 -10.35 10.12
C ARG A 26 2.21 -9.02 10.76
N GLN A 27 2.20 -8.94 12.07
CA GLN A 27 1.96 -7.69 12.77
C GLN A 27 2.98 -6.63 12.39
N ARG A 28 4.27 -6.97 12.43
CA ARG A 28 5.35 -6.03 12.10
C ARG A 28 5.27 -5.52 10.66
N VAL A 29 4.99 -6.39 9.70
CA VAL A 29 4.79 -5.97 8.30
C VAL A 29 3.58 -5.04 8.18
N PHE A 30 2.49 -5.37 8.85
CA PHE A 30 1.27 -4.54 8.85
C PHE A 30 1.50 -3.18 9.50
N ASP A 31 2.20 -3.13 10.65
CA ASP A 31 2.57 -1.88 11.32
C ASP A 31 3.42 -0.98 10.42
N CYS A 32 4.38 -1.58 9.72
CA CYS A 32 5.20 -0.86 8.76
C CYS A 32 4.35 -0.22 7.65
N LEU A 33 3.40 -0.96 7.09
CA LEU A 33 2.47 -0.43 6.09
C LEU A 33 1.55 0.65 6.64
N THR A 34 1.12 0.52 7.90
CA THR A 34 0.27 1.51 8.56
C THR A 34 0.98 2.85 8.74
N SER A 35 2.28 2.82 9.03
CA SER A 35 3.08 4.03 9.19
C SER A 35 3.49 4.69 7.88
N CYS A 36 3.33 3.99 6.75
CA CYS A 36 3.65 4.53 5.43
C CYS A 36 2.48 5.31 4.85
N ASN A 37 2.74 6.53 4.39
CA ASN A 37 1.75 7.37 3.71
C ASN A 37 1.74 7.16 2.19
N GLN A 38 2.70 6.41 1.67
CA GLN A 38 2.90 6.15 0.25
C GLN A 38 3.07 4.65 0.01
N PRO A 39 2.78 4.17 -1.21
CA PRO A 39 3.10 2.79 -1.57
C PRO A 39 4.59 2.50 -1.40
N VAL A 40 4.91 1.33 -0.89
CA VAL A 40 6.29 0.90 -0.60
C VAL A 40 6.61 -0.44 -1.23
N THR A 41 7.88 -0.66 -1.55
CA THR A 41 8.37 -1.95 -2.05
C THR A 41 8.57 -2.94 -0.89
N ALA A 42 8.58 -4.23 -1.21
CA ALA A 42 8.91 -5.26 -0.21
C ALA A 42 10.33 -5.09 0.36
N ASP A 43 11.27 -4.64 -0.48
CA ASP A 43 12.64 -4.33 -0.03
C ASP A 43 12.67 -3.21 1.01
N ALA A 44 11.90 -2.14 0.80
CA ALA A 44 11.80 -1.04 1.75
C ALA A 44 11.20 -1.48 3.08
N ILE A 45 10.17 -2.33 3.05
CA ILE A 45 9.60 -2.93 4.25
C ILE A 45 10.63 -3.79 4.97
N TYR A 46 11.36 -4.63 4.25
CA TYR A 46 12.39 -5.48 4.80
C TYR A 46 13.51 -4.66 5.46
N ASP A 47 13.97 -3.59 4.81
CA ASP A 47 14.99 -2.70 5.36
C ASP A 47 14.52 -2.02 6.66
N GLU A 48 13.26 -1.61 6.72
CA GLU A 48 12.68 -1.03 7.94
C GLU A 48 12.59 -2.06 9.07
N LEU A 49 12.16 -3.28 8.76
CA LEU A 49 12.07 -4.36 9.75
C LEU A 49 13.42 -4.76 10.31
N LYS A 50 14.49 -4.68 9.51
CA LYS A 50 15.86 -4.98 9.97
C LYS A 50 16.37 -4.02 11.04
N LYS A 51 15.91 -2.77 11.04
CA LYS A 51 16.35 -1.77 12.04
C LYS A 51 15.96 -2.16 13.46
N ASP A 52 14.83 -2.84 13.63
CA ASP A 52 14.25 -3.21 14.93
C ASP A 52 14.46 -4.68 15.29
N MET A 53 15.30 -5.41 14.53
CA MET A 53 15.52 -6.83 14.79
C MET A 53 16.41 -7.06 16.01
N THR A 54 15.88 -7.80 16.98
CA THR A 54 16.70 -8.42 18.02
C THR A 54 17.42 -9.66 17.47
N SER A 55 18.54 -10.06 18.07
CA SER A 55 19.38 -11.17 17.62
C SER A 55 18.67 -12.54 17.47
N PHE A 56 17.44 -12.65 17.95
CA PHE A 56 16.64 -13.87 17.92
C PHE A 56 15.56 -13.88 16.83
N GLU A 57 15.38 -12.78 16.11
CA GLU A 57 14.34 -12.66 15.08
C GLU A 57 14.97 -12.58 13.69
N THR A 58 14.79 -13.65 12.94
CA THR A 58 15.19 -13.66 11.52
C THR A 58 13.95 -13.45 10.64
N VAL A 59 13.84 -12.25 10.08
CA VAL A 59 12.93 -12.02 8.96
C VAL A 59 13.78 -11.90 7.70
N ASN A 60 13.49 -12.69 6.69
CA ASN A 60 14.13 -12.56 5.38
C ASN A 60 13.16 -11.93 4.37
N LEU A 61 13.68 -11.51 3.24
CA LEU A 61 12.88 -10.87 2.20
C LEU A 61 11.78 -11.79 1.67
N SER A 62 12.03 -13.09 1.56
CA SER A 62 11.04 -14.09 1.16
C SER A 62 9.85 -14.15 2.12
N THR A 63 10.10 -14.00 3.41
CA THR A 63 9.05 -13.94 4.43
C THR A 63 8.19 -12.69 4.24
N VAL A 64 8.79 -11.54 3.96
CA VAL A 64 8.06 -10.29 3.68
C VAL A 64 7.13 -10.48 2.48
N TYR A 65 7.62 -11.05 1.37
CA TYR A 65 6.79 -11.33 0.20
C TYR A 65 5.63 -12.27 0.51
N ARG A 66 5.86 -13.34 1.27
CA ARG A 66 4.79 -14.28 1.67
C ARG A 66 3.71 -13.60 2.50
N VAL A 67 4.10 -12.76 3.43
CA VAL A 67 3.17 -11.99 4.27
C VAL A 67 2.36 -11.03 3.42
N LEU A 68 3.00 -10.30 2.52
CA LEU A 68 2.35 -9.38 1.59
C LEU A 68 1.35 -10.10 0.67
N ASP A 69 1.72 -11.27 0.15
CA ASP A 69 0.82 -12.08 -0.70
C ASP A 69 -0.44 -12.52 0.07
N ILE A 70 -0.31 -12.88 1.35
CA ILE A 70 -1.46 -13.19 2.21
C ILE A 70 -2.35 -11.97 2.38
N PHE A 71 -1.78 -10.80 2.61
CA PHE A 71 -2.52 -9.55 2.78
C PHE A 71 -3.22 -9.13 1.48
N VAL A 72 -2.57 -9.27 0.35
CA VAL A 72 -3.17 -8.99 -0.98
C VAL A 72 -4.34 -9.94 -1.25
N LYS A 73 -4.16 -11.23 -1.01
CA LYS A 73 -5.21 -12.25 -1.20
C LYS A 73 -6.45 -11.96 -0.34
N ASN A 74 -6.24 -11.45 0.86
CA ASN A 74 -7.33 -11.12 1.80
C ASN A 74 -7.78 -9.66 1.70
N ARG A 75 -7.36 -8.92 0.68
CA ARG A 75 -7.75 -7.53 0.41
C ARG A 75 -7.43 -6.54 1.53
N LEU A 76 -6.41 -6.81 2.32
CA LEU A 76 -5.87 -5.86 3.30
C LEU A 76 -4.85 -4.92 2.69
N VAL A 77 -4.20 -5.35 1.62
CA VAL A 77 -3.13 -4.63 0.93
C VAL A 77 -3.39 -4.67 -0.56
N THR A 78 -3.11 -3.57 -1.22
CA THR A 78 -3.13 -3.46 -2.68
C THR A 78 -1.70 -3.59 -3.21
N LYS A 79 -1.52 -4.41 -4.24
CA LYS A 79 -0.28 -4.55 -4.99
C LYS A 79 -0.43 -3.84 -6.33
N THR A 80 0.48 -2.94 -6.63
CA THR A 80 0.49 -2.19 -7.89
C THR A 80 1.92 -2.11 -8.43
N SER A 81 2.08 -1.98 -9.72
CA SER A 81 3.36 -1.72 -10.36
C SER A 81 3.27 -0.38 -11.08
N PHE A 82 4.16 0.54 -10.75
CA PHE A 82 4.20 1.86 -11.35
C PHE A 82 5.47 2.06 -12.17
N GLY A 83 5.35 2.90 -13.20
CA GLY A 83 6.50 3.33 -13.99
C GLY A 83 7.11 2.23 -14.85
N ASN A 84 8.31 2.52 -15.36
CA ASN A 84 9.02 1.65 -16.29
C ASN A 84 9.71 0.46 -15.63
N ASP A 85 9.96 0.53 -14.32
CA ASP A 85 10.69 -0.51 -13.58
C ASP A 85 9.84 -1.74 -13.26
N HIS A 86 8.52 -1.65 -13.42
CA HIS A 86 7.56 -2.72 -13.11
C HIS A 86 7.72 -3.32 -11.70
N LYS A 87 8.43 -2.62 -10.81
CA LYS A 87 8.63 -3.06 -9.44
C LYS A 87 7.33 -2.95 -8.66
N ALA A 88 6.95 -4.05 -8.00
CA ALA A 88 5.73 -4.08 -7.20
C ALA A 88 5.85 -3.18 -5.97
N VAL A 89 4.82 -2.39 -5.73
CA VAL A 89 4.65 -1.58 -4.53
C VAL A 89 3.36 -1.97 -3.83
N PHE A 90 3.33 -1.80 -2.54
CA PHE A 90 2.27 -2.24 -1.65
C PHE A 90 1.79 -1.09 -0.79
N GLU A 91 0.49 -1.00 -0.60
CA GLU A 91 -0.13 -0.06 0.34
C GLU A 91 -1.37 -0.70 0.98
N LEU A 92 -1.76 -0.20 2.14
CA LEU A 92 -3.00 -0.68 2.78
C LEU A 92 -4.19 -0.41 1.88
N TYR A 93 -5.06 -1.41 1.76
CA TYR A 93 -6.34 -1.22 1.08
C TYR A 93 -7.17 -0.19 1.86
N ARG A 94 -7.61 0.83 1.15
CA ARG A 94 -8.51 1.86 1.68
C ARG A 94 -9.74 1.93 0.80
N MET A 95 -10.88 2.12 1.41
CA MET A 95 -12.14 2.25 0.66
C MET A 95 -12.18 3.53 -0.19
N ASP A 96 -11.46 4.57 0.23
CA ASP A 96 -11.17 5.74 -0.58
C ASP A 96 -10.01 5.40 -1.50
N HIS A 97 -10.29 5.09 -2.74
CA HIS A 97 -9.26 4.83 -3.73
C HIS A 97 -8.34 6.04 -3.90
N ARG A 98 -7.05 5.78 -3.96
CA ARG A 98 -6.03 6.81 -4.11
C ARG A 98 -5.49 6.83 -5.52
N HIS A 99 -5.20 8.02 -5.98
CA HIS A 99 -4.49 8.27 -7.22
C HIS A 99 -3.06 8.70 -6.91
N HIS A 100 -2.17 8.52 -7.86
CA HIS A 100 -0.74 8.73 -7.64
C HIS A 100 -0.12 9.62 -8.69
N LEU A 101 0.78 10.48 -8.25
CA LEU A 101 1.69 11.26 -9.07
C LEU A 101 3.07 10.61 -8.97
N ILE A 102 3.68 10.29 -10.10
CA ILE A 102 4.90 9.50 -10.16
C ILE A 102 5.97 10.30 -10.90
N CYS A 103 7.14 10.44 -10.25
CA CYS A 103 8.29 11.04 -10.90
C CYS A 103 8.96 10.02 -11.84
N VAL A 104 9.06 10.38 -13.12
CA VAL A 104 9.68 9.50 -14.14
C VAL A 104 11.20 9.43 -14.02
N LYS A 105 11.83 10.32 -13.25
CA LYS A 105 13.29 10.33 -13.04
C LYS A 105 13.74 9.53 -11.81
N CYS A 106 13.08 9.72 -10.66
CA CYS A 106 13.48 9.08 -9.41
C CYS A 106 12.47 8.06 -8.87
N ASN A 107 11.34 7.87 -9.56
CA ASN A 107 10.25 6.98 -9.16
C ASN A 107 9.58 7.34 -7.81
N GLU A 108 9.78 8.57 -7.31
CA GLU A 108 9.06 9.05 -6.15
C GLU A 108 7.55 9.05 -6.42
N ILE A 109 6.78 8.47 -5.52
CA ILE A 109 5.32 8.33 -5.64
C ILE A 109 4.66 9.21 -4.58
N THR A 110 3.79 10.10 -5.03
CA THR A 110 3.00 10.97 -4.15
C THR A 110 1.52 10.69 -4.33
N ALA A 111 0.82 10.43 -3.22
CA ALA A 111 -0.62 10.23 -3.26
C ALA A 111 -1.35 11.56 -3.54
N ILE A 112 -2.29 11.53 -4.47
CA ILE A 112 -3.17 12.65 -4.78
C ILE A 112 -4.38 12.60 -3.85
N LYS A 113 -4.66 13.68 -3.14
CA LYS A 113 -5.84 13.77 -2.28
C LYS A 113 -7.10 14.00 -3.11
N GLY A 114 -8.12 13.19 -2.82
CA GLY A 114 -9.40 13.25 -3.52
C GLY A 114 -9.38 12.57 -4.90
N CYS A 115 -10.56 12.42 -5.47
CA CYS A 115 -10.72 11.84 -6.79
C CYS A 115 -11.21 12.91 -7.78
N PRO A 116 -10.39 13.33 -8.76
CA PRO A 116 -10.81 14.32 -9.75
C PRO A 116 -11.82 13.77 -10.78
N LEU A 117 -11.96 12.44 -10.85
CA LEU A 117 -12.77 11.78 -11.88
C LEU A 117 -14.21 11.47 -11.46
N LYS A 118 -14.58 11.71 -10.21
CA LYS A 118 -15.90 11.30 -9.68
C LYS A 118 -17.07 11.88 -10.48
N GLY A 119 -17.06 13.18 -10.75
CA GLY A 119 -18.10 13.83 -11.56
C GLY A 119 -18.03 13.46 -13.04
N TYR A 120 -16.82 13.25 -13.54
CA TYR A 120 -16.57 12.85 -14.92
C TYR A 120 -17.10 11.44 -15.21
N GLU A 121 -16.93 10.49 -14.30
CA GLU A 121 -17.50 9.14 -14.42
C GLU A 121 -19.01 9.14 -14.52
N GLN A 122 -19.70 9.99 -13.75
CA GLN A 122 -21.14 10.14 -13.85
C GLN A 122 -21.57 10.60 -15.23
N SER A 123 -20.90 11.60 -15.78
CA SER A 123 -21.17 12.10 -17.12
C SER A 123 -20.92 11.03 -18.18
N LEU A 124 -19.85 10.26 -18.07
CA LEU A 124 -19.57 9.14 -18.97
C LEU A 124 -20.63 8.06 -18.88
N SER A 125 -21.03 7.68 -17.68
CA SER A 125 -22.06 6.66 -17.48
C SER A 125 -23.40 7.09 -18.10
N GLN A 126 -23.78 8.35 -17.95
CA GLN A 126 -25.02 8.90 -18.52
C GLN A 126 -24.97 8.96 -20.04
N SER A 127 -23.86 9.39 -20.63
CA SER A 127 -23.71 9.56 -22.07
C SER A 127 -23.49 8.26 -22.83
N THR A 128 -22.83 7.30 -22.22
CA THR A 128 -22.44 6.03 -22.86
C THR A 128 -23.25 4.83 -22.42
N HIS A 129 -24.04 4.97 -21.36
CA HIS A 129 -24.81 3.89 -20.70
C HIS A 129 -23.91 2.76 -20.14
N PHE A 130 -22.62 3.01 -19.94
CA PHE A 130 -21.70 2.08 -19.29
C PHE A 130 -21.92 2.08 -17.79
N LYS A 131 -21.91 0.90 -17.18
CA LYS A 131 -21.78 0.73 -15.74
C LYS A 131 -20.31 0.75 -15.40
N ILE A 132 -19.81 1.90 -14.95
CA ILE A 132 -18.40 2.05 -14.57
C ILE A 132 -18.18 1.33 -13.23
N LEU A 133 -17.21 0.42 -13.19
CA LEU A 133 -16.90 -0.39 -12.01
C LEU A 133 -15.73 0.17 -11.23
N GLU A 134 -14.69 0.62 -11.92
CA GLU A 134 -13.48 1.20 -11.30
C GLU A 134 -12.74 2.08 -12.30
N HIS A 135 -11.86 2.90 -11.79
CA HIS A 135 -10.88 3.64 -12.61
C HIS A 135 -9.51 3.63 -11.94
N ARG A 136 -8.50 3.86 -12.74
CA ARG A 136 -7.12 4.06 -12.28
C ARG A 136 -6.60 5.37 -12.86
N LEU A 137 -5.94 6.16 -12.02
CA LEU A 137 -5.34 7.42 -12.44
C LEU A 137 -3.91 7.48 -11.90
N GLU A 138 -2.97 7.51 -12.83
CA GLU A 138 -1.57 7.76 -12.56
C GLU A 138 -1.15 8.97 -13.38
N ILE A 139 -0.55 9.95 -12.74
CA ILE A 139 -0.02 11.13 -13.42
C ILE A 139 1.50 11.05 -13.38
N LEU A 140 2.12 11.04 -14.55
CA LEU A 140 3.56 11.00 -14.69
C LEU A 140 4.11 12.42 -14.84
N GLY A 141 5.15 12.71 -14.09
CA GLY A 141 5.78 14.04 -14.10
C GLY A 141 7.22 14.01 -13.63
N VAL A 142 7.78 15.16 -13.35
CA VAL A 142 9.13 15.30 -12.79
C VAL A 142 9.01 16.05 -11.47
N CYS A 143 9.42 15.41 -10.37
CA CYS A 143 9.32 16.01 -9.04
C CYS A 143 10.24 17.25 -8.89
N PRO A 144 9.96 18.14 -7.92
CA PRO A 144 10.76 19.35 -7.73
C PRO A 144 12.26 19.11 -7.57
N LYS A 145 12.65 18.01 -6.93
CA LYS A 145 14.06 17.62 -6.77
C LYS A 145 14.75 17.28 -8.08
N CYS A 146 14.01 16.75 -9.05
CA CYS A 146 14.53 16.30 -10.33
C CYS A 146 14.41 17.34 -11.44
N GLN A 147 13.77 18.48 -11.19
CA GLN A 147 13.62 19.57 -12.15
C GLN A 147 14.86 20.44 -12.28
N SER A 148 15.64 20.49 -11.24
CA SER A 148 16.88 21.27 -11.19
C SER A 148 18.05 20.58 -11.90
#